data_15035b618244c1aa7f66f7ec9149b074
#
_entry.id   15035b618244c1aa7f66f7ec9149b074
#
_cell.length_a   1.000
_cell.length_b   1.000
_cell.length_c   1.000
_cell.angle_alpha   90.00
_cell.angle_beta   90.00
_cell.angle_gamma   90.00
#
_symmetry.space_group_name_H-M   'P 1'
#
loop_
_entity.id
_entity.type
_entity.pdbx_description
1 polymer ?
#
loop_
_entity_poly.entity_id
_entity_poly.type
_entity_poly.pdbx_seq_one_letter_code
_entity_poly.pdbx_strand_id
1 'polypeptide(L)'
;LSVLMLSCSTENAVVGSIGVSDVKSSGCKASASLLDSRPEYYNSFVGQKSVLRLSLGEDNIVNARFADVMDNCAINLFHVDASGSEGKIILVLCPDKDMLTNCICRYDVDFKMQNIVSGNYQLEVYHTTADKQISKDNMVYSGTVNLKKGKEVVLTMSR
;
A
#
# COMPACT_ATOMS: atom_id res chain seq x y z
N LEU A 1 15.24 -10.33 -19.61
CA LEU A 1 14.22 -9.51 -18.88
C LEU A 1 13.59 -10.39 -17.81
N SER A 2 14.06 -10.28 -16.57
CA SER A 2 13.47 -11.04 -15.45
C SER A 2 12.24 -10.30 -14.96
N VAL A 3 11.06 -10.78 -15.30
CA VAL A 3 9.82 -10.31 -14.71
C VAL A 3 9.73 -10.92 -13.31
N LEU A 4 10.05 -10.14 -12.30
CA LEU A 4 9.83 -10.51 -10.91
C LEU A 4 8.31 -10.55 -10.67
N MET A 5 7.75 -11.73 -10.68
CA MET A 5 6.39 -11.98 -10.21
C MET A 5 6.38 -11.87 -8.69
N LEU A 6 6.10 -10.68 -8.17
CA LEU A 6 5.80 -10.52 -6.76
C LEU A 6 4.40 -11.07 -6.49
N SER A 7 4.34 -12.12 -5.73
CA SER A 7 3.08 -12.73 -5.32
C SER A 7 2.58 -12.09 -4.04
N CYS A 8 1.46 -11.39 -4.08
CA CYS A 8 0.72 -11.00 -2.88
C CYS A 8 0.09 -12.24 -2.23
N SER A 9 0.87 -13.10 -1.67
CA SER A 9 0.39 -14.28 -0.95
C SER A 9 0.43 -14.02 0.55
N THR A 10 -0.30 -14.84 1.32
CA THR A 10 -0.21 -14.84 2.79
C THR A 10 1.15 -15.34 3.27
N GLU A 11 1.90 -16.00 2.41
CA GLU A 11 3.28 -16.34 2.65
C GLU A 11 4.15 -15.16 2.17
N ASN A 12 4.85 -14.53 3.09
CA ASN A 12 5.74 -13.41 2.80
C ASN A 12 6.84 -13.85 1.84
N ALA A 13 6.63 -13.63 0.55
CA ALA A 13 7.69 -13.79 -0.44
C ALA A 13 8.67 -12.62 -0.25
N VAL A 14 9.66 -12.82 0.59
CA VAL A 14 10.74 -11.86 0.78
C VAL A 14 11.64 -11.95 -0.43
N VAL A 15 11.60 -10.94 -1.29
CA VAL A 15 12.60 -10.75 -2.33
C VAL A 15 13.62 -9.76 -1.78
N GLY A 16 14.82 -10.25 -1.44
CA GLY A 16 15.82 -9.49 -0.72
C GLY A 16 15.70 -9.68 0.80
N SER A 17 16.27 -8.77 1.59
CA SER A 17 16.37 -8.87 3.05
C SER A 17 15.21 -8.21 3.81
N ILE A 18 14.24 -7.63 3.13
CA ILE A 18 13.10 -6.94 3.75
C ILE A 18 11.99 -7.95 4.02
N GLY A 19 11.61 -8.09 5.29
CA GLY A 19 10.43 -8.87 5.69
C GLY A 19 9.23 -7.96 5.93
N VAL A 20 8.03 -8.49 5.70
CA VAL A 20 6.77 -7.84 6.05
C VAL A 20 6.04 -8.69 7.08
N SER A 21 5.53 -8.06 8.13
CA SER A 21 4.76 -8.73 9.18
C SER A 21 3.62 -7.86 9.69
N ASP A 22 2.75 -8.47 10.50
CA ASP A 22 1.67 -7.80 11.21
C ASP A 22 0.75 -6.96 10.28
N VAL A 23 0.44 -7.50 9.11
CA VAL A 23 -0.48 -6.84 8.18
C VAL A 23 -1.91 -6.91 8.75
N LYS A 24 -2.49 -5.74 8.97
CA LYS A 24 -3.86 -5.60 9.50
C LYS A 24 -4.63 -4.63 8.63
N SER A 25 -5.77 -5.07 8.13
CA SER A 25 -6.69 -4.23 7.38
C SER A 25 -7.84 -3.79 8.28
N SER A 26 -8.20 -2.52 8.20
CA SER A 26 -9.46 -2.05 8.79
C SER A 26 -10.64 -2.65 8.00
N GLY A 27 -11.83 -2.61 8.58
CA GLY A 27 -13.05 -2.70 7.77
C GLY A 27 -13.23 -1.45 6.91
N CYS A 28 -14.29 -1.43 6.11
CA CYS A 28 -14.67 -0.24 5.35
C CYS A 28 -14.96 0.91 6.32
N LYS A 29 -14.20 1.98 6.22
CA LYS A 29 -14.32 3.16 7.10
C LYS A 29 -15.42 4.10 6.63
N ALA A 30 -15.50 4.28 5.33
CA ALA A 30 -16.48 5.13 4.67
C ALA A 30 -16.68 4.61 3.24
N SER A 31 -17.89 4.74 2.71
CA SER A 31 -18.22 4.23 1.38
C SER A 31 -18.95 5.26 0.53
N ALA A 32 -18.82 5.12 -0.78
CA ALA A 32 -19.60 5.84 -1.76
C ALA A 32 -20.06 4.87 -2.86
N SER A 33 -21.26 5.11 -3.40
CA SER A 33 -21.81 4.32 -4.47
C SER A 33 -21.81 5.10 -5.78
N LEU A 34 -21.46 4.44 -6.88
CA LEU A 34 -21.64 4.98 -8.24
C LEU A 34 -23.09 5.30 -8.56
N LEU A 35 -24.04 4.69 -7.83
CA LEU A 35 -25.47 4.90 -7.98
C LEU A 35 -26.01 5.98 -7.04
N ASP A 36 -25.13 6.68 -6.29
CA ASP A 36 -25.54 7.77 -5.41
C ASP A 36 -26.13 8.91 -6.23
N SER A 37 -27.27 9.46 -5.77
CA SER A 37 -27.90 10.62 -6.36
C SER A 37 -27.16 11.93 -6.11
N ARG A 38 -26.07 11.89 -5.35
CA ARG A 38 -25.23 13.03 -4.98
C ARG A 38 -23.86 12.91 -5.65
N PRO A 39 -23.72 13.28 -6.93
CA PRO A 39 -22.45 13.14 -7.65
C PRO A 39 -21.32 13.95 -7.02
N GLU A 40 -21.62 15.06 -6.34
CA GLU A 40 -20.63 15.86 -5.62
C GLU A 40 -19.98 15.10 -4.47
N TYR A 41 -20.78 14.34 -3.73
CA TYR A 41 -20.27 13.49 -2.66
C TYR A 41 -19.32 12.41 -3.22
N TYR A 42 -19.73 11.74 -4.27
CA TYR A 42 -18.91 10.73 -4.94
C TYR A 42 -17.59 11.33 -5.46
N ASN A 43 -17.65 12.47 -6.13
CA ASN A 43 -16.47 13.15 -6.67
C ASN A 43 -15.51 13.59 -5.56
N SER A 44 -16.03 14.12 -4.47
CA SER A 44 -15.23 14.46 -3.29
C SER A 44 -14.57 13.22 -2.68
N PHE A 45 -15.31 12.13 -2.58
CA PHE A 45 -14.83 10.88 -2.03
C PHE A 45 -13.67 10.30 -2.87
N VAL A 46 -13.83 10.21 -4.19
CA VAL A 46 -12.77 9.69 -5.08
C VAL A 46 -11.61 10.65 -5.27
N GLY A 47 -11.83 11.94 -5.05
CA GLY A 47 -10.78 12.95 -5.13
C GLY A 47 -9.82 12.94 -3.95
N GLN A 48 -10.19 12.35 -2.83
CA GLN A 48 -9.32 12.21 -1.66
C GLN A 48 -8.28 11.13 -1.91
N LYS A 49 -7.01 11.51 -1.84
CA LYS A 49 -5.88 10.61 -2.07
C LYS A 49 -5.50 9.87 -0.80
N SER A 50 -5.06 8.63 -0.96
CA SER A 50 -4.49 7.87 0.15
C SER A 50 -3.11 8.37 0.54
N VAL A 51 -2.68 8.05 1.76
CA VAL A 51 -1.41 8.49 2.34
C VAL A 51 -0.69 7.27 2.89
N LEU A 52 0.61 7.19 2.62
CA LEU A 52 1.50 6.21 3.25
C LEU A 52 2.32 6.90 4.33
N ARG A 53 2.24 6.40 5.55
CA ARG A 53 3.04 6.83 6.69
C ARG A 53 4.07 5.78 7.02
N LEU A 54 5.34 6.19 7.16
CA LEU A 54 6.46 5.33 7.48
C LEU A 54 7.20 5.89 8.68
N SER A 55 7.46 5.05 9.67
CA SER A 55 8.20 5.45 10.87
C SER A 55 9.24 4.38 11.22
N LEU A 56 10.52 4.71 11.06
CA LEU A 56 11.62 3.83 11.39
C LEU A 56 11.90 3.87 12.91
N GLY A 57 11.83 2.71 13.54
CA GLY A 57 12.15 2.52 14.97
C GLY A 57 13.61 2.19 15.22
N GLU A 58 13.98 2.15 16.50
CA GLU A 58 15.35 1.86 16.95
C GLU A 58 15.82 0.44 16.63
N ASP A 59 14.87 -0.47 16.38
CA ASP A 59 15.09 -1.89 16.12
C ASP A 59 15.20 -2.22 14.61
N ASN A 60 15.37 -1.20 13.76
CA ASN A 60 15.37 -1.34 12.29
C ASN A 60 14.06 -1.91 11.74
N ILE A 61 12.95 -1.65 12.42
CA ILE A 61 11.61 -1.96 11.98
C ILE A 61 10.90 -0.66 11.59
N VAL A 62 10.35 -0.65 10.38
CA VAL A 62 9.46 0.43 9.93
C VAL A 62 8.02 0.04 10.27
N ASN A 63 7.36 0.87 11.09
CA ASN A 63 5.92 0.82 11.26
C ASN A 63 5.28 1.64 10.15
N ALA A 64 4.36 1.04 9.43
CA ALA A 64 3.77 1.63 8.24
C ALA A 64 2.25 1.58 8.27
N ARG A 65 1.63 2.59 7.69
CA ARG A 65 0.18 2.64 7.48
C ARG A 65 -0.14 3.22 6.12
N PHE A 66 -0.88 2.48 5.31
CA PHE A 66 -1.66 3.07 4.23
C PHE A 66 -2.97 3.60 4.82
N ALA A 67 -3.16 4.90 4.81
CA ALA A 67 -4.37 5.54 5.28
C ALA A 67 -5.28 5.89 4.11
N ASP A 68 -6.56 5.59 4.27
CA ASP A 68 -7.62 5.92 3.31
C ASP A 68 -7.42 5.32 1.92
N VAL A 69 -6.96 4.08 1.86
CA VAL A 69 -6.88 3.32 0.60
C VAL A 69 -8.28 3.16 0.02
N MET A 70 -8.45 3.53 -1.24
CA MET A 70 -9.73 3.39 -1.94
C MET A 70 -9.75 2.09 -2.74
N ASP A 71 -10.70 1.22 -2.44
CA ASP A 71 -10.92 -0.02 -3.16
C ASP A 71 -12.38 -0.46 -3.00
N ASN A 72 -12.74 -1.58 -3.61
CA ASN A 72 -14.10 -2.09 -3.61
C ASN A 72 -14.61 -2.41 -2.20
N CYS A 73 -15.91 -2.22 -1.94
CA CYS A 73 -16.52 -2.48 -0.62
C CYS A 73 -16.50 -3.95 -0.19
N ALA A 74 -16.32 -4.88 -1.12
CA ALA A 74 -16.35 -6.31 -0.83
C ALA A 74 -15.02 -6.89 -0.33
N ILE A 75 -13.97 -6.07 -0.26
CA ILE A 75 -12.65 -6.52 0.19
C ILE A 75 -12.67 -6.74 1.69
N ASN A 76 -12.20 -7.91 2.12
CA ASN A 76 -12.10 -8.27 3.54
C ASN A 76 -10.74 -7.91 4.13
N LEU A 77 -9.67 -8.11 3.36
CA LEU A 77 -8.31 -7.82 3.80
C LEU A 77 -7.40 -7.47 2.62
N PHE A 78 -6.31 -6.82 2.94
CA PHE A 78 -5.23 -6.54 2.01
C PHE A 78 -3.99 -7.36 2.37
N HIS A 79 -3.20 -7.65 1.35
CA HIS A 79 -1.84 -8.17 1.49
C HIS A 79 -0.84 -7.09 1.14
N VAL A 80 0.30 -7.10 1.80
CA VAL A 80 1.42 -6.20 1.52
C VAL A 80 2.67 -7.04 1.32
N ASP A 81 3.33 -6.86 0.19
CA ASP A 81 4.63 -7.43 -0.08
C ASP A 81 5.68 -6.31 -0.21
N ALA A 82 6.88 -6.58 0.25
CA ALA A 82 8.01 -5.69 0.09
C ALA A 82 9.20 -6.43 -0.48
N SER A 83 9.89 -5.79 -1.39
CA SER A 83 11.20 -6.24 -1.87
C SER A 83 12.20 -5.11 -1.80
N GLY A 84 13.47 -5.44 -1.62
CA GLY A 84 14.53 -4.46 -1.54
C GLY A 84 15.80 -4.95 -2.19
N SER A 85 16.50 -4.03 -2.82
CA SER A 85 17.86 -4.21 -3.32
C SER A 85 18.54 -2.85 -3.28
N GLU A 86 19.83 -2.82 -3.04
CA GLU A 86 20.73 -1.66 -3.06
C GLU A 86 20.05 -0.27 -3.13
N GLY A 87 19.47 0.18 -2.02
CA GLY A 87 18.86 1.50 -1.94
C GLY A 87 17.47 1.64 -2.58
N LYS A 88 16.85 0.54 -3.01
CA LYS A 88 15.50 0.54 -3.58
C LYS A 88 14.54 -0.31 -2.75
N ILE A 89 13.36 0.20 -2.52
CA ILE A 89 12.23 -0.51 -1.87
C ILE A 89 11.04 -0.50 -2.82
N ILE A 90 10.48 -1.67 -3.04
CA ILE A 90 9.22 -1.83 -3.78
C ILE A 90 8.17 -2.37 -2.82
N LEU A 91 7.08 -1.64 -2.68
CA LEU A 91 5.89 -2.05 -1.91
C LEU A 91 4.76 -2.39 -2.87
N VAL A 92 4.09 -3.49 -2.59
CA VAL A 92 2.90 -3.91 -3.34
C VAL A 92 1.76 -4.11 -2.36
N LEU A 93 0.70 -3.35 -2.55
CA LEU A 93 -0.57 -3.47 -1.83
C LEU A 93 -1.58 -4.14 -2.76
N CYS A 94 -2.17 -5.24 -2.35
CA CYS A 94 -3.20 -5.89 -3.14
C CYS A 94 -4.36 -6.40 -2.29
N PRO A 95 -5.60 -6.33 -2.81
CA PRO A 95 -6.76 -6.89 -2.12
C PRO A 95 -6.73 -8.42 -2.17
N ASP A 96 -7.47 -9.05 -1.25
CA ASP A 96 -7.62 -10.50 -1.19
C ASP A 96 -8.43 -11.08 -2.35
N LYS A 97 -9.25 -10.25 -3.00
CA LYS A 97 -10.09 -10.66 -4.14
C LYS A 97 -10.47 -9.47 -4.99
N ASP A 98 -10.78 -9.75 -6.25
CA ASP A 98 -11.36 -8.79 -7.18
C ASP A 98 -12.88 -8.95 -7.17
N MET A 99 -13.57 -7.88 -6.84
CA MET A 99 -15.02 -7.82 -6.88
C MET A 99 -15.45 -6.58 -7.66
N LEU A 100 -16.36 -6.77 -8.58
CA LEU A 100 -17.00 -5.68 -9.31
C LEU A 100 -18.32 -5.33 -8.63
N THR A 101 -18.28 -4.38 -7.72
CA THR A 101 -19.48 -3.76 -7.17
C THR A 101 -19.50 -2.28 -7.50
N ASN A 102 -20.66 -1.65 -7.40
CA ASN A 102 -20.81 -0.20 -7.59
C ASN A 102 -20.44 0.59 -6.34
N CYS A 103 -19.80 -0.05 -5.38
CA CYS A 103 -19.46 0.52 -4.08
C CYS A 103 -17.94 0.56 -3.89
N ILE A 104 -17.43 1.72 -3.51
CA ILE A 104 -16.03 1.90 -3.11
C ILE A 104 -15.96 2.29 -1.63
N CYS A 105 -14.91 1.81 -0.97
CA CYS A 105 -14.64 2.05 0.44
C CYS A 105 -13.26 2.66 0.64
N ARG A 106 -13.08 3.27 1.80
CA ARG A 106 -11.78 3.68 2.33
C ARG A 106 -11.36 2.71 3.43
N TYR A 107 -10.11 2.28 3.36
CA TYR A 107 -9.48 1.31 4.28
C TYR A 107 -8.19 1.86 4.84
N ASP A 108 -7.85 1.44 6.05
CA ASP A 108 -6.48 1.57 6.57
C ASP A 108 -5.81 0.21 6.58
N VAL A 109 -4.55 0.17 6.20
CA VAL A 109 -3.74 -1.06 6.22
C VAL A 109 -2.45 -0.78 6.98
N ASP A 110 -2.31 -1.41 8.14
CA ASP A 110 -1.11 -1.34 8.97
C ASP A 110 -0.20 -2.53 8.67
N PHE A 111 1.10 -2.31 8.70
CA PHE A 111 2.09 -3.37 8.54
C PHE A 111 3.45 -2.94 9.11
N LYS A 112 4.36 -3.90 9.21
CA LYS A 112 5.74 -3.67 9.60
C LYS A 112 6.69 -4.21 8.54
N MET A 113 7.78 -3.49 8.33
CA MET A 113 8.90 -3.97 7.51
C MET A 113 10.12 -4.15 8.38
N GLN A 114 10.78 -5.30 8.29
CA GLN A 114 11.98 -5.64 9.04
C GLN A 114 13.23 -5.41 8.19
N ASN A 115 14.36 -5.22 8.89
CA ASN A 115 15.69 -5.07 8.27
C ASN A 115 15.85 -3.81 7.45
N ILE A 116 15.24 -2.72 7.89
CA ILE A 116 15.37 -1.40 7.26
C ILE A 116 16.35 -0.57 8.10
N VAL A 117 17.49 -0.24 7.55
CA VAL A 117 18.43 0.69 8.17
C VAL A 117 18.17 2.11 7.74
N SER A 118 18.59 3.09 8.55
CA SER A 118 18.49 4.52 8.18
C SER A 118 19.19 4.79 6.87
N GLY A 119 18.60 5.58 6.02
CA GLY A 119 19.19 5.97 4.75
C GLY A 119 18.20 6.50 3.74
N ASN A 120 18.70 6.80 2.56
CA ASN A 120 17.91 7.23 1.41
C ASN A 120 17.56 6.02 0.57
N TYR A 121 16.29 5.93 0.19
CA TYR A 121 15.76 4.85 -0.64
C TYR A 121 14.96 5.40 -1.80
N GLN A 122 15.12 4.78 -2.95
CA GLN A 122 14.15 4.93 -4.04
C GLN A 122 12.96 4.05 -3.73
N LEU A 123 11.80 4.66 -3.48
CA LEU A 123 10.58 3.93 -3.14
C LEU A 123 9.62 3.92 -4.33
N GLU A 124 9.14 2.74 -4.67
CA GLU A 124 8.00 2.55 -5.58
C GLU A 124 6.88 1.83 -4.84
N VAL A 125 5.67 2.32 -5.00
CA VAL A 125 4.47 1.73 -4.39
C VAL A 125 3.46 1.41 -5.47
N TYR A 126 2.95 0.18 -5.43
CA TYR A 126 1.95 -0.32 -6.36
C TYR A 126 0.70 -0.74 -5.60
N HIS A 127 -0.46 -0.35 -6.10
CA HIS A 127 -1.75 -0.85 -5.65
C HIS A 127 -2.36 -1.67 -6.78
N THR A 128 -2.22 -2.98 -6.68
CA THR A 128 -2.62 -3.91 -7.74
C THR A 128 -4.02 -4.44 -7.53
N THR A 129 -4.51 -5.15 -8.53
CA THR A 129 -5.67 -6.05 -8.38
C THR A 129 -5.22 -7.36 -7.73
N ALA A 130 -6.15 -8.26 -7.40
CA ALA A 130 -5.82 -9.54 -6.76
C ALA A 130 -5.00 -10.47 -7.67
N ASP A 131 -4.94 -10.24 -8.97
CA ASP A 131 -4.09 -10.98 -9.91
C ASP A 131 -2.59 -10.60 -9.84
N LYS A 132 -2.26 -9.53 -9.11
CA LYS A 132 -0.92 -9.23 -8.59
C LYS A 132 0.11 -8.75 -9.62
N GLN A 133 -0.36 -8.22 -10.73
CA GLN A 133 0.56 -7.76 -11.77
C GLN A 133 1.00 -6.33 -11.53
N ILE A 134 2.31 -6.14 -11.32
CA ILE A 134 2.92 -4.82 -11.26
C ILE A 134 2.99 -4.24 -12.67
N SER A 135 2.44 -3.05 -12.83
CA SER A 135 2.53 -2.27 -14.06
C SER A 135 2.58 -0.78 -13.74
N LYS A 136 2.89 0.03 -14.74
CA LYS A 136 2.84 1.49 -14.58
C LYS A 136 1.46 2.00 -14.18
N ASP A 137 0.41 1.33 -14.63
CA ASP A 137 -0.98 1.70 -14.32
C ASP A 137 -1.34 1.48 -12.86
N ASN A 138 -0.64 0.58 -12.17
CA ASN A 138 -0.83 0.27 -10.77
C ASN A 138 0.13 1.02 -9.85
N MET A 139 1.08 1.75 -10.40
CA MET A 139 2.02 2.55 -9.60
C MET A 139 1.28 3.76 -9.01
N VAL A 140 1.30 3.86 -7.69
CA VAL A 140 0.65 4.96 -6.96
C VAL A 140 1.65 5.94 -6.34
N TYR A 141 2.92 5.58 -6.31
CA TYR A 141 4.00 6.45 -5.85
C TYR A 141 5.35 6.01 -6.43
N SER A 142 6.19 6.99 -6.76
CA SER A 142 7.61 6.79 -7.07
C SER A 142 8.39 8.01 -6.61
N GLY A 143 9.43 7.81 -5.83
CA GLY A 143 10.27 8.91 -5.36
C GLY A 143 11.33 8.46 -4.37
N THR A 144 12.20 9.39 -3.99
CA THR A 144 13.23 9.18 -2.98
C THR A 144 12.68 9.51 -1.60
N VAL A 145 12.89 8.63 -0.65
CA VAL A 145 12.52 8.83 0.75
C VAL A 145 13.77 8.71 1.64
N ASN A 146 13.82 9.53 2.68
CA ASN A 146 14.87 9.44 3.69
C ASN A 146 14.27 8.86 4.96
N LEU A 147 14.69 7.65 5.32
CA LEU A 147 14.25 6.98 6.54
C LEU A 147 15.27 7.22 7.65
N LYS A 148 14.84 7.90 8.70
CA LYS A 148 15.64 8.17 9.90
C LYS A 148 14.89 7.70 11.13
N LYS A 149 15.62 7.11 12.08
CA LYS A 149 15.05 6.70 13.36
C LYS A 149 14.37 7.86 14.07
N GLY A 150 13.14 7.64 14.52
CA GLY A 150 12.36 8.63 15.24
C GLY A 150 11.69 9.69 14.37
N LYS A 151 11.80 9.61 13.04
CA LYS A 151 11.12 10.51 12.10
C LYS A 151 10.06 9.81 11.29
N GLU A 152 8.85 10.39 11.27
CA GLU A 152 7.78 9.95 10.38
C GLU A 152 7.94 10.56 8.99
N VAL A 153 7.79 9.74 7.97
CA VAL A 153 7.67 10.15 6.56
C VAL A 153 6.22 9.99 6.14
N VAL A 154 5.66 11.02 5.53
CA VAL A 154 4.27 11.05 5.06
C VAL A 154 4.28 11.28 3.55
N LEU A 155 3.74 10.33 2.80
CA LEU A 155 3.73 10.34 1.35
C LEU A 155 2.29 10.29 0.84
N THR A 156 1.95 11.19 -0.07
CA THR A 156 0.64 11.19 -0.72
C THR A 156 0.71 10.32 -1.98
N MET A 157 -0.18 9.34 -2.06
CA MET A 157 -0.31 8.47 -3.21
C MET A 157 -1.06 9.21 -4.34
N SER A 158 -0.94 8.71 -5.56
CA SER A 158 -1.61 9.33 -6.71
C SER A 158 -3.12 9.08 -6.73
N ARG A 159 -3.60 8.11 -5.95
CA ARG A 159 -5.02 7.78 -5.81
C ARG A 159 -5.36 7.21 -4.43
#